data_e2fb1b8049e4f5a6057c37dae6a3e552
#
_entry.id   e2fb1b8049e4f5a6057c37dae6a3e552
#
_cell.length_a   1.000
_cell.length_b   1.000
_cell.length_c   1.000
_cell.angle_alpha   90.00
_cell.angle_beta   90.00
_cell.angle_gamma   90.00
#
_symmetry.space_group_name_H-M   'P 1'
#
loop_
_entity.id
_entity.type
_entity.pdbx_description
1 polymer ?
#
loop_
_entity_poly.entity_id
_entity_poly.type
_entity_poly.pdbx_seq_one_letter_code
_entity_poly.pdbx_strand_id
1 'polypeptide(L)'
;MALLALILVTAVWGVTFVQVKDAVEIYPLFAFLAVRYAIATGALALVGGRRVGTLGRPGLAAGTVLGLLLGLGIGLQTAGLERTTVSSTGFITGLYVVLTPLFGLVLFRTRLGLEVWLGVTLAVVGLAMLSGVHVGSPGGNLLVLASTSAQALQILMVERYAPRYDAIALTLVQMAACFVGFLVIALALGELEVPRGWTVWGALLVTGVFASALAYLIQVWAQRRLSAARIALVFSLETVFAGLFGYWLSGDRLGWLGWGGCAVILAGIVVAEPSAAATLRRLVGWRPTLLPSD
;
A
#
# COMPACT_ATOMS: atom_id res chain seq x y z
N MET A 1 -19.08 0.33 -1.76
CA MET A 1 -18.38 1.63 -1.79
C MET A 1 -16.92 1.56 -1.33
N ALA A 2 -16.59 0.94 -0.18
CA ALA A 2 -15.20 0.86 0.29
C ALA A 2 -14.27 0.14 -0.70
N LEU A 3 -14.68 -0.99 -1.25
CA LEU A 3 -13.91 -1.74 -2.25
C LEU A 3 -13.61 -0.91 -3.50
N LEU A 4 -14.63 -0.23 -4.04
CA LEU A 4 -14.45 0.64 -5.22
C LEU A 4 -13.47 1.79 -4.95
N ALA A 5 -13.57 2.42 -3.77
CA ALA A 5 -12.64 3.48 -3.38
C ALA A 5 -11.18 2.96 -3.28
N LEU A 6 -10.99 1.75 -2.76
CA LEU A 6 -9.66 1.11 -2.70
C LEU A 6 -9.12 0.74 -4.09
N ILE A 7 -9.98 0.27 -5.00
CA ILE A 7 -9.58 0.01 -6.39
C ILE A 7 -9.11 1.30 -7.07
N LEU A 8 -9.79 2.42 -6.84
CA LEU A 8 -9.35 3.72 -7.36
C LEU A 8 -8.01 4.16 -6.75
N VAL A 9 -7.80 3.91 -5.46
CA VAL A 9 -6.50 4.16 -4.79
C VAL A 9 -5.39 3.36 -5.46
N THR A 10 -5.61 2.06 -5.71
CA THR A 10 -4.59 1.21 -6.36
C THR A 10 -4.31 1.64 -7.80
N ALA A 11 -5.31 2.14 -8.52
CA ALA A 11 -5.10 2.72 -9.85
C ALA A 11 -4.21 3.98 -9.79
N VAL A 12 -4.45 4.87 -8.81
CA VAL A 12 -3.59 6.05 -8.59
C VAL A 12 -2.17 5.62 -8.25
N TRP A 13 -1.98 4.65 -7.35
CA TRP A 13 -0.64 4.17 -7.00
C TRP A 13 0.07 3.54 -8.20
N GLY A 14 -0.61 2.73 -9.00
CA GLY A 14 -0.04 2.13 -10.21
C GLY A 14 0.52 3.14 -11.20
N VAL A 15 -0.17 4.28 -11.40
CA VAL A 15 0.32 5.37 -12.26
C VAL A 15 1.52 6.09 -11.65
N THR A 16 1.54 6.24 -10.31
CA THR A 16 2.54 7.09 -9.65
C THR A 16 3.94 6.47 -9.55
N PHE A 17 4.11 5.17 -9.77
CA PHE A 17 5.45 4.54 -9.76
C PHE A 17 6.42 5.17 -10.76
N VAL A 18 5.96 5.38 -12.00
CA VAL A 18 6.78 6.01 -13.05
C VAL A 18 7.10 7.46 -12.67
N GLN A 19 6.07 8.22 -12.23
CA GLN A 19 6.26 9.62 -11.84
C GLN A 19 7.23 9.80 -10.66
N VAL A 20 7.19 8.90 -9.67
CA VAL A 20 8.13 8.93 -8.54
C VAL A 20 9.53 8.62 -9.03
N LYS A 21 9.72 7.61 -9.87
CA LYS A 21 11.03 7.26 -10.41
C LYS A 21 11.65 8.43 -11.15
N ASP A 22 10.93 9.02 -12.11
CA ASP A 22 11.41 10.16 -12.89
C ASP A 22 11.75 11.37 -11.99
N ALA A 23 10.97 11.60 -10.93
CA ALA A 23 11.17 12.71 -10.03
C ALA A 23 12.42 12.53 -9.14
N VAL A 24 12.66 11.30 -8.62
CA VAL A 24 13.83 11.05 -7.73
C VAL A 24 15.14 10.88 -8.49
N GLU A 25 15.11 10.71 -9.81
CA GLU A 25 16.31 10.76 -10.66
C GLU A 25 16.91 12.18 -10.73
N ILE A 26 16.08 13.23 -10.57
CA ILE A 26 16.47 14.64 -10.72
C ILE A 26 16.33 15.47 -9.44
N TYR A 27 15.75 14.91 -8.38
CA TYR A 27 15.50 15.58 -7.12
C TYR A 27 15.78 14.62 -5.94
N PRO A 28 16.51 15.06 -4.88
CA PRO A 28 16.92 14.16 -3.82
C PRO A 28 15.75 13.42 -3.16
N LEU A 29 15.94 12.12 -2.95
CA LEU A 29 14.88 11.19 -2.51
C LEU A 29 14.19 11.65 -1.22
N PHE A 30 14.96 11.93 -0.17
CA PHE A 30 14.36 12.28 1.12
C PHE A 30 13.77 13.69 1.14
N ALA A 31 14.29 14.60 0.33
CA ALA A 31 13.66 15.90 0.09
C ALA A 31 12.31 15.73 -0.64
N PHE A 32 12.26 14.88 -1.67
CA PHE A 32 11.01 14.54 -2.36
C PHE A 32 9.96 13.98 -1.40
N LEU A 33 10.34 13.00 -0.58
CA LEU A 33 9.43 12.39 0.39
C LEU A 33 9.00 13.41 1.47
N ALA A 34 9.90 14.24 1.97
CA ALA A 34 9.56 15.28 2.94
C ALA A 34 8.52 16.25 2.38
N VAL A 35 8.73 16.79 1.18
CA VAL A 35 7.78 17.71 0.53
C VAL A 35 6.46 17.02 0.19
N ARG A 36 6.49 15.80 -0.33
CA ARG A 36 5.30 14.98 -0.59
C ARG A 36 4.42 14.83 0.64
N TYR A 37 5.01 14.47 1.78
CA TYR A 37 4.26 14.27 3.03
C TYR A 37 3.93 15.59 3.73
N ALA A 38 4.67 16.68 3.50
CA ALA A 38 4.26 18.03 3.89
C ALA A 38 2.97 18.44 3.18
N ILE A 39 2.87 18.23 1.86
CA ILE A 39 1.66 18.48 1.06
C ILE A 39 0.50 17.64 1.58
N ALA A 40 0.72 16.34 1.82
CA ALA A 40 -0.31 15.45 2.35
C ALA A 40 -0.83 15.90 3.73
N THR A 41 0.09 16.27 4.61
CA THR A 41 -0.23 16.80 5.95
C THR A 41 -1.02 18.10 5.86
N GLY A 42 -0.57 19.04 5.02
CA GLY A 42 -1.25 20.31 4.78
C GLY A 42 -2.68 20.13 4.23
N ALA A 43 -2.84 19.26 3.23
CA ALA A 43 -4.15 18.96 2.65
C ALA A 43 -5.14 18.39 3.69
N LEU A 44 -4.69 17.44 4.52
CA LEU A 44 -5.54 16.89 5.59
C LEU A 44 -5.78 17.87 6.72
N ALA A 45 -4.82 18.72 7.04
CA ALA A 45 -4.97 19.76 8.07
C ALA A 45 -6.05 20.79 7.68
N LEU A 46 -6.12 21.17 6.41
CA LEU A 46 -7.16 22.05 5.87
C LEU A 46 -8.55 21.45 6.01
N VAL A 47 -8.69 20.12 5.79
CA VAL A 47 -9.98 19.41 5.86
C VAL A 47 -10.42 19.11 7.29
N GLY A 48 -9.47 18.82 8.18
CA GLY A 48 -9.84 18.31 9.51
C GLY A 48 -8.81 18.49 10.61
N GLY A 49 -7.95 19.49 10.54
CA GLY A 49 -6.90 19.72 11.55
C GLY A 49 -7.43 19.82 12.98
N ARG A 50 -8.61 20.43 13.17
CA ARG A 50 -9.26 20.54 14.50
C ARG A 50 -9.63 19.18 15.10
N ARG A 51 -9.81 18.14 14.29
CA ARG A 51 -10.17 16.79 14.75
C ARG A 51 -9.02 16.08 15.47
N VAL A 52 -7.77 16.53 15.29
CA VAL A 52 -6.60 15.95 16.00
C VAL A 52 -6.77 16.03 17.51
N GLY A 53 -7.43 17.10 18.02
CA GLY A 53 -7.74 17.24 19.44
C GLY A 53 -8.62 16.11 20.01
N THR A 54 -9.37 15.39 19.17
CA THR A 54 -10.24 14.27 19.62
C THR A 54 -9.46 12.97 19.87
N LEU A 55 -8.20 12.86 19.43
CA LEU A 55 -7.44 11.61 19.53
C LEU A 55 -6.95 11.31 20.94
N GLY A 56 -6.68 12.33 21.74
CA GLY A 56 -5.98 12.16 23.01
C GLY A 56 -4.55 11.59 22.82
N ARG A 57 -3.83 11.40 23.92
CA ARG A 57 -2.47 10.85 23.87
C ARG A 57 -2.37 9.47 23.20
N PRO A 58 -3.29 8.49 23.48
CA PRO A 58 -3.20 7.18 22.85
C PRO A 58 -3.41 7.21 21.34
N GLY A 59 -4.33 8.06 20.84
CA GLY A 59 -4.59 8.20 19.40
C GLY A 59 -3.45 8.91 18.68
N LEU A 60 -2.81 9.89 19.31
CA LEU A 60 -1.59 10.52 18.78
C LEU A 60 -0.45 9.49 18.66
N ALA A 61 -0.23 8.68 19.71
CA ALA A 61 0.77 7.61 19.68
C ALA A 61 0.45 6.58 18.58
N ALA A 62 -0.82 6.18 18.42
CA ALA A 62 -1.24 5.27 17.36
C ALA A 62 -0.96 5.85 15.96
N GLY A 63 -1.36 7.10 15.71
CA GLY A 63 -1.07 7.78 14.42
C GLY A 63 0.42 7.91 14.16
N THR A 64 1.23 8.21 15.18
CA THR A 64 2.69 8.28 15.05
C THR A 64 3.29 6.92 14.70
N VAL A 65 2.89 5.84 15.37
CA VAL A 65 3.35 4.48 15.04
C VAL A 65 2.98 4.10 13.61
N LEU A 66 1.75 4.39 13.17
CA LEU A 66 1.32 4.17 11.80
C LEU A 66 2.19 4.96 10.81
N GLY A 67 2.49 6.22 11.13
CA GLY A 67 3.33 7.07 10.28
C GLY A 67 4.78 6.61 10.22
N LEU A 68 5.35 6.14 11.33
CA LEU A 68 6.71 5.60 11.34
C LEU A 68 6.81 4.29 10.53
N LEU A 69 5.84 3.38 10.66
CA LEU A 69 5.79 2.15 9.85
C LEU A 69 5.61 2.47 8.36
N LEU A 70 4.71 3.40 8.05
CA LEU A 70 4.51 3.84 6.68
C LEU A 70 5.75 4.51 6.11
N GLY A 71 6.34 5.46 6.85
CA GLY A 71 7.55 6.17 6.45
C GLY A 71 8.71 5.21 6.22
N LEU A 72 8.93 4.26 7.13
CA LEU A 72 9.92 3.20 6.95
C LEU A 72 9.64 2.40 5.67
N GLY A 73 8.39 1.99 5.46
CA GLY A 73 7.98 1.26 4.26
C GLY A 73 8.29 2.06 2.99
N ILE A 74 7.77 3.27 2.88
CA ILE A 74 7.93 4.11 1.67
C ILE A 74 9.40 4.52 1.45
N GLY A 75 10.13 4.87 2.51
CA GLY A 75 11.56 5.21 2.40
C GLY A 75 12.38 4.05 1.86
N LEU A 76 12.22 2.86 2.43
CA LEU A 76 12.90 1.65 1.96
C LEU A 76 12.47 1.23 0.55
N GLN A 77 11.18 1.40 0.20
CA GLN A 77 10.66 1.11 -1.15
C GLN A 77 11.33 2.01 -2.18
N THR A 78 11.36 3.31 -1.92
CA THR A 78 11.91 4.29 -2.86
C THR A 78 13.43 4.09 -2.99
N ALA A 79 14.15 3.89 -1.88
CA ALA A 79 15.58 3.57 -1.90
C ALA A 79 15.91 2.23 -2.59
N GLY A 80 15.00 1.27 -2.49
CA GLY A 80 15.08 0.00 -3.23
C GLY A 80 14.82 0.21 -4.72
N LEU A 81 13.80 1.00 -5.09
CA LEU A 81 13.44 1.31 -6.47
C LEU A 81 14.58 1.99 -7.25
N GLU A 82 15.35 2.86 -6.60
CA GLU A 82 16.57 3.44 -7.21
C GLU A 82 17.61 2.39 -7.59
N ARG A 83 17.64 1.25 -6.89
CA ARG A 83 18.69 0.22 -7.00
C ARG A 83 18.24 -1.04 -7.74
N THR A 84 16.94 -1.18 -8.03
CA THR A 84 16.36 -2.33 -8.72
C THR A 84 15.39 -1.90 -9.82
N THR A 85 14.78 -2.85 -10.51
CA THR A 85 13.81 -2.55 -11.57
C THR A 85 12.42 -2.23 -11.00
N VAL A 86 11.61 -1.47 -11.74
CA VAL A 86 10.20 -1.20 -11.41
C VAL A 86 9.42 -2.51 -11.28
N SER A 87 9.66 -3.47 -12.19
CA SER A 87 9.00 -4.78 -12.17
C SER A 87 9.34 -5.59 -10.92
N SER A 88 10.62 -5.64 -10.50
CA SER A 88 11.02 -6.30 -9.26
C SER A 88 10.42 -5.60 -8.04
N THR A 89 10.43 -4.27 -8.03
CA THR A 89 9.81 -3.48 -6.95
C THR A 89 8.31 -3.78 -6.85
N GLY A 90 7.58 -3.73 -7.95
CA GLY A 90 6.14 -4.02 -7.98
C GLY A 90 5.82 -5.44 -7.51
N PHE A 91 6.57 -6.44 -7.98
CA PHE A 91 6.41 -7.84 -7.54
C PHE A 91 6.64 -8.00 -6.04
N ILE A 92 7.78 -7.53 -5.54
CA ILE A 92 8.15 -7.71 -4.13
C ILE A 92 7.21 -6.90 -3.23
N THR A 93 6.81 -5.69 -3.62
CA THR A 93 5.79 -4.90 -2.90
C THR A 93 4.47 -5.65 -2.86
N GLY A 94 4.04 -6.25 -3.96
CA GLY A 94 2.82 -7.06 -4.00
C GLY A 94 2.79 -8.22 -3.00
N LEU A 95 3.96 -8.70 -2.52
CA LEU A 95 4.04 -9.75 -1.51
C LEU A 95 3.47 -9.35 -0.13
N TYR A 96 3.11 -8.07 0.12
CA TYR A 96 2.35 -7.73 1.33
C TYR A 96 1.01 -8.48 1.41
N VAL A 97 0.48 -8.96 0.28
CA VAL A 97 -0.70 -9.84 0.24
C VAL A 97 -0.49 -11.15 1.02
N VAL A 98 0.75 -11.63 1.09
CA VAL A 98 1.15 -12.81 1.88
C VAL A 98 1.60 -12.41 3.27
N LEU A 99 2.46 -11.36 3.36
CA LEU A 99 3.07 -10.96 4.63
C LEU A 99 2.02 -10.43 5.62
N THR A 100 0.98 -9.72 5.14
CA THR A 100 -0.09 -9.21 6.00
C THR A 100 -0.83 -10.33 6.74
N PRO A 101 -1.42 -11.34 6.07
CA PRO A 101 -2.06 -12.45 6.78
C PRO A 101 -1.08 -13.29 7.61
N LEU A 102 0.16 -13.46 7.16
CA LEU A 102 1.18 -14.21 7.89
C LEU A 102 1.54 -13.49 9.20
N PHE A 103 1.81 -12.19 9.17
CA PHE A 103 2.06 -11.40 10.37
C PHE A 103 0.81 -11.33 11.27
N GLY A 104 -0.39 -11.25 10.68
CA GLY A 104 -1.65 -11.34 11.42
C GLY A 104 -1.75 -12.64 12.21
N LEU A 105 -1.42 -13.77 11.59
CA LEU A 105 -1.41 -15.08 12.23
C LEU A 105 -0.36 -15.17 13.35
N VAL A 106 0.89 -14.74 13.09
CA VAL A 106 2.00 -14.88 14.02
C VAL A 106 1.90 -13.91 15.20
N LEU A 107 1.61 -12.63 14.92
CA LEU A 107 1.64 -11.56 15.93
C LEU A 107 0.32 -11.43 16.69
N PHE A 108 -0.81 -11.66 16.01
CA PHE A 108 -2.15 -11.42 16.56
C PHE A 108 -3.00 -12.69 16.65
N ARG A 109 -2.47 -13.83 16.21
CA ARG A 109 -3.17 -15.13 16.21
C ARG A 109 -4.51 -15.06 15.45
N THR A 110 -4.61 -14.20 14.44
CA THR A 110 -5.81 -14.09 13.61
C THR A 110 -6.00 -15.35 12.79
N ARG A 111 -7.22 -15.93 12.84
CA ARG A 111 -7.57 -17.06 11.98
C ARG A 111 -8.26 -16.53 10.73
N LEU A 112 -7.77 -16.93 9.58
CA LEU A 112 -8.33 -16.55 8.29
C LEU A 112 -9.03 -17.76 7.65
N GLY A 113 -10.14 -17.51 6.96
CA GLY A 113 -10.85 -18.56 6.23
C GLY A 113 -10.03 -19.07 5.03
N LEU A 114 -10.38 -20.27 4.58
CA LEU A 114 -9.74 -20.91 3.42
C LEU A 114 -9.83 -20.03 2.16
N GLU A 115 -10.93 -19.32 1.99
CA GLU A 115 -11.17 -18.41 0.87
C GLU A 115 -10.11 -17.29 0.78
N VAL A 116 -9.67 -16.75 1.93
CA VAL A 116 -8.61 -15.72 1.96
C VAL A 116 -7.28 -16.34 1.55
N TRP A 117 -6.95 -17.53 2.03
CA TRP A 117 -5.72 -18.23 1.66
C TRP A 117 -5.69 -18.61 0.18
N LEU A 118 -6.81 -19.05 -0.37
CA LEU A 118 -6.95 -19.30 -1.82
C LEU A 118 -6.75 -18.01 -2.62
N GLY A 119 -7.37 -16.90 -2.19
CA GLY A 119 -7.18 -15.58 -2.81
C GLY A 119 -5.74 -15.13 -2.77
N VAL A 120 -5.06 -15.29 -1.63
CA VAL A 120 -3.62 -14.97 -1.46
C VAL A 120 -2.76 -15.82 -2.41
N THR A 121 -3.01 -17.12 -2.48
CA THR A 121 -2.27 -18.02 -3.39
C THR A 121 -2.43 -17.61 -4.85
N LEU A 122 -3.67 -17.33 -5.28
CA LEU A 122 -3.92 -16.83 -6.64
C LEU A 122 -3.24 -15.50 -6.90
N ALA A 123 -3.30 -14.55 -5.94
CA ALA A 123 -2.62 -13.27 -6.10
C ALA A 123 -1.10 -13.42 -6.26
N VAL A 124 -0.46 -14.31 -5.48
CA VAL A 124 0.99 -14.60 -5.61
C VAL A 124 1.33 -15.20 -6.97
N VAL A 125 0.55 -16.18 -7.43
CA VAL A 125 0.74 -16.79 -8.76
C VAL A 125 0.57 -15.71 -9.85
N GLY A 126 -0.47 -14.91 -9.77
CA GLY A 126 -0.73 -13.82 -10.72
C GLY A 126 0.38 -12.75 -10.70
N LEU A 127 0.88 -12.37 -9.53
CA LEU A 127 2.02 -11.46 -9.39
C LEU A 127 3.29 -12.03 -10.05
N ALA A 128 3.57 -13.31 -9.85
CA ALA A 128 4.71 -13.98 -10.47
C ALA A 128 4.60 -14.03 -12.00
N MET A 129 3.39 -14.30 -12.53
CA MET A 129 3.10 -14.27 -13.96
C MET A 129 3.25 -12.87 -14.56
N LEU A 130 2.75 -11.84 -13.86
CA LEU A 130 2.76 -10.45 -14.34
C LEU A 130 4.17 -9.85 -14.36
N SER A 131 4.98 -10.13 -13.34
CA SER A 131 6.28 -9.48 -13.17
C SER A 131 7.35 -10.01 -14.11
N GLY A 132 7.13 -11.18 -14.73
CA GLY A 132 8.19 -11.89 -15.43
C GLY A 132 9.42 -12.04 -14.51
N VAL A 133 10.12 -13.12 -14.45
CA VAL A 133 11.22 -13.35 -13.48
C VAL A 133 12.45 -12.49 -13.84
N HIS A 134 12.32 -11.17 -13.77
CA HIS A 134 13.44 -10.25 -13.89
C HIS A 134 14.04 -10.02 -12.51
N VAL A 135 15.16 -10.67 -12.25
CA VAL A 135 15.89 -10.52 -10.99
C VAL A 135 16.67 -9.21 -11.06
N GLY A 136 16.14 -8.17 -10.40
CA GLY A 136 16.87 -6.92 -10.21
C GLY A 136 18.06 -7.07 -9.24
N SER A 137 18.65 -5.96 -8.82
CA SER A 137 19.76 -5.97 -7.86
C SER A 137 19.36 -6.63 -6.53
N PRO A 138 20.12 -7.62 -6.02
CA PRO A 138 19.82 -8.28 -4.76
C PRO A 138 19.68 -7.31 -3.58
N GLY A 139 20.54 -6.29 -3.48
CA GLY A 139 20.49 -5.28 -2.44
C GLY A 139 19.23 -4.40 -2.53
N GLY A 140 18.84 -3.97 -3.74
CA GLY A 140 17.59 -3.25 -3.98
C GLY A 140 16.37 -4.10 -3.63
N ASN A 141 16.37 -5.36 -4.06
CA ASN A 141 15.28 -6.28 -3.75
C ASN A 141 15.11 -6.53 -2.24
N LEU A 142 16.21 -6.60 -1.49
CA LEU A 142 16.16 -6.74 -0.01
C LEU A 142 15.56 -5.51 0.66
N LEU A 143 15.90 -4.31 0.19
CA LEU A 143 15.28 -3.07 0.68
C LEU A 143 13.78 -3.05 0.42
N VAL A 144 13.34 -3.46 -0.78
CA VAL A 144 11.92 -3.54 -1.12
C VAL A 144 11.21 -4.61 -0.26
N LEU A 145 11.84 -5.76 0.02
CA LEU A 145 11.25 -6.79 0.88
C LEU A 145 11.09 -6.29 2.33
N ALA A 146 12.08 -5.58 2.85
CA ALA A 146 12.00 -4.94 4.16
C ALA A 146 10.89 -3.87 4.20
N SER A 147 10.77 -3.06 3.14
CA SER A 147 9.67 -2.13 2.92
C SER A 147 8.32 -2.82 2.98
N THR A 148 8.16 -3.89 2.21
CA THR A 148 6.91 -4.67 2.13
C THR A 148 6.51 -5.22 3.50
N SER A 149 7.49 -5.64 4.32
CA SER A 149 7.26 -6.08 5.70
C SER A 149 6.75 -4.93 6.57
N ALA A 150 7.33 -3.74 6.47
CA ALA A 150 6.88 -2.56 7.21
C ALA A 150 5.46 -2.12 6.78
N GLN A 151 5.16 -2.16 5.49
CA GLN A 151 3.82 -1.85 4.96
C GLN A 151 2.79 -2.89 5.42
N ALA A 152 3.11 -4.18 5.40
CA ALA A 152 2.23 -5.23 5.91
C ALA A 152 1.90 -5.03 7.40
N LEU A 153 2.90 -4.65 8.22
CA LEU A 153 2.69 -4.28 9.62
C LEU A 153 1.84 -3.02 9.76
N GLN A 154 2.05 -2.00 8.91
CA GLN A 154 1.23 -0.79 8.91
C GLN A 154 -0.23 -1.13 8.61
N ILE A 155 -0.51 -1.96 7.59
CA ILE A 155 -1.88 -2.40 7.25
C ILE A 155 -2.54 -3.10 8.44
N LEU A 156 -1.83 -3.99 9.15
CA LEU A 156 -2.33 -4.66 10.35
C LEU A 156 -2.61 -3.69 11.50
N MET A 157 -1.71 -2.72 11.72
CA MET A 157 -1.90 -1.72 12.77
C MET A 157 -3.06 -0.77 12.44
N VAL A 158 -3.27 -0.41 11.18
CA VAL A 158 -4.45 0.38 10.76
C VAL A 158 -5.74 -0.37 11.09
N GLU A 159 -5.85 -1.67 10.81
CA GLU A 159 -7.01 -2.48 11.19
C GLU A 159 -7.31 -2.39 12.69
N ARG A 160 -6.27 -2.39 13.52
CA ARG A 160 -6.39 -2.34 14.98
C ARG A 160 -6.81 -0.97 15.50
N TYR A 161 -6.34 0.11 14.88
CA TYR A 161 -6.53 1.48 15.38
C TYR A 161 -7.67 2.22 14.69
N ALA A 162 -7.92 1.99 13.40
CA ALA A 162 -8.94 2.70 12.63
C ALA A 162 -10.35 2.66 13.24
N PRO A 163 -10.85 1.56 13.83
CA PRO A 163 -12.17 1.54 14.45
C PRO A 163 -12.30 2.42 15.70
N ARG A 164 -11.18 2.77 16.33
CA ARG A 164 -11.15 3.47 17.63
C ARG A 164 -11.06 4.99 17.53
N TYR A 165 -10.60 5.50 16.36
CA TYR A 165 -10.26 6.90 16.19
C TYR A 165 -10.90 7.51 14.96
N ASP A 166 -11.02 8.84 14.92
CA ASP A 166 -11.46 9.56 13.71
C ASP A 166 -10.46 9.33 12.57
N ALA A 167 -10.98 8.94 11.39
CA ALA A 167 -10.14 8.56 10.27
C ALA A 167 -9.27 9.72 9.75
N ILE A 168 -9.82 10.95 9.70
CA ILE A 168 -9.09 12.13 9.23
C ILE A 168 -7.99 12.48 10.21
N ALA A 169 -8.31 12.51 11.51
CA ALA A 169 -7.34 12.83 12.55
C ALA A 169 -6.20 11.81 12.60
N LEU A 170 -6.52 10.50 12.55
CA LEU A 170 -5.53 9.45 12.59
C LEU A 170 -4.62 9.50 11.36
N THR A 171 -5.18 9.71 10.16
CA THR A 171 -4.40 9.83 8.92
C THR A 171 -3.54 11.09 8.92
N LEU A 172 -4.06 12.22 9.43
CA LEU A 172 -3.29 13.46 9.53
C LEU A 172 -2.04 13.28 10.40
N VAL A 173 -2.17 12.65 11.59
CA VAL A 173 -1.02 12.36 12.46
C VAL A 173 -0.04 11.40 11.77
N GLN A 174 -0.55 10.39 11.06
CA GLN A 174 0.26 9.46 10.29
C GLN A 174 1.07 10.19 9.20
N MET A 175 0.46 11.09 8.42
CA MET A 175 1.18 11.88 7.41
C MET A 175 2.18 12.85 8.02
N ALA A 176 1.82 13.50 9.13
CA ALA A 176 2.72 14.39 9.86
C ALA A 176 3.95 13.66 10.41
N ALA A 177 3.79 12.45 10.91
CA ALA A 177 4.91 11.63 11.37
C ALA A 177 5.85 11.22 10.22
N CYS A 178 5.30 10.86 9.04
CA CYS A 178 6.09 10.64 7.84
C CYS A 178 6.85 11.90 7.42
N PHE A 179 6.17 13.06 7.38
CA PHE A 179 6.78 14.34 7.04
C PHE A 179 7.96 14.66 7.96
N VAL A 180 7.75 14.61 9.28
CA VAL A 180 8.81 14.89 10.25
C VAL A 180 9.98 13.92 10.10
N GLY A 181 9.70 12.62 9.95
CA GLY A 181 10.72 11.60 9.75
C GLY A 181 11.58 11.86 8.50
N PHE A 182 10.96 12.11 7.37
CA PHE A 182 11.70 12.39 6.13
C PHE A 182 12.40 13.73 6.14
N LEU A 183 11.81 14.76 6.77
CA LEU A 183 12.45 16.05 6.94
C LEU A 183 13.72 15.92 7.77
N VAL A 184 13.69 15.19 8.88
CA VAL A 184 14.87 14.94 9.72
C VAL A 184 15.97 14.23 8.93
N ILE A 185 15.61 13.22 8.13
CA ILE A 185 16.58 12.49 7.30
C ILE A 185 17.15 13.40 6.22
N ALA A 186 16.31 14.15 5.49
CA ALA A 186 16.77 15.09 4.44
C ALA A 186 17.71 16.16 5.00
N LEU A 187 17.41 16.71 6.19
CA LEU A 187 18.28 17.67 6.87
C LEU A 187 19.60 17.02 7.30
N ALA A 188 19.58 15.81 7.85
CA ALA A 188 20.78 15.11 8.31
C ALA A 188 21.72 14.76 7.15
N LEU A 189 21.16 14.48 5.96
CA LEU A 189 21.93 14.18 4.74
C LEU A 189 22.32 15.42 3.94
N GLY A 190 21.81 16.61 4.31
CA GLY A 190 22.03 17.84 3.54
C GLY A 190 21.32 17.87 2.19
N GLU A 191 20.28 17.06 2.03
CA GLU A 191 19.53 16.89 0.78
C GLU A 191 18.41 17.93 0.60
N LEU A 192 18.18 18.81 1.57
CA LEU A 192 17.03 19.71 1.52
C LEU A 192 17.25 20.81 0.48
N GLU A 193 16.57 20.64 -0.65
CA GLU A 193 16.57 21.59 -1.76
C GLU A 193 15.15 22.05 -2.10
N VAL A 194 15.04 23.20 -2.76
CA VAL A 194 13.74 23.68 -3.28
C VAL A 194 13.40 22.93 -4.56
N PRO A 195 12.22 22.29 -4.66
CA PRO A 195 11.81 21.59 -5.88
C PRO A 195 11.80 22.53 -7.08
N ARG A 196 12.34 22.08 -8.22
CA ARG A 196 12.41 22.88 -9.45
C ARG A 196 11.80 22.11 -10.62
N GLY A 197 11.14 22.83 -11.50
CA GLY A 197 10.55 22.27 -12.71
C GLY A 197 9.20 21.59 -12.50
N TRP A 198 8.45 21.50 -13.59
CA TRP A 198 7.08 20.95 -13.55
C TRP A 198 7.04 19.45 -13.32
N THR A 199 8.05 18.70 -13.76
CA THR A 199 8.14 17.26 -13.55
C THR A 199 8.14 16.93 -12.06
N VAL A 200 8.97 17.62 -11.26
CA VAL A 200 9.06 17.42 -9.81
C VAL A 200 7.79 17.90 -9.11
N TRP A 201 7.32 19.11 -9.40
CA TRP A 201 6.11 19.67 -8.78
C TRP A 201 4.85 18.89 -9.12
N GLY A 202 4.71 18.44 -10.38
CA GLY A 202 3.59 17.59 -10.80
C GLY A 202 3.56 16.27 -10.04
N ALA A 203 4.72 15.59 -9.92
CA ALA A 203 4.83 14.38 -9.13
C ALA A 203 4.52 14.62 -7.64
N LEU A 204 5.04 15.70 -7.04
CA LEU A 204 4.79 16.06 -5.64
C LEU A 204 3.32 16.33 -5.35
N LEU A 205 2.63 17.08 -6.21
CA LEU A 205 1.21 17.40 -6.02
C LEU A 205 0.34 16.14 -6.20
N VAL A 206 0.55 15.37 -7.26
CA VAL A 206 -0.22 14.14 -7.51
C VAL A 206 0.03 13.13 -6.39
N THR A 207 1.28 12.87 -6.04
CA THR A 207 1.60 11.87 -5.02
C THR A 207 1.26 12.35 -3.61
N GLY A 208 1.44 13.64 -3.31
CA GLY A 208 1.11 14.22 -2.00
C GLY A 208 -0.39 14.22 -1.72
N VAL A 209 -1.19 14.72 -2.66
CA VAL A 209 -2.64 14.83 -2.45
C VAL A 209 -3.36 13.50 -2.68
N PHE A 210 -3.19 12.88 -3.85
CA PHE A 210 -3.99 11.72 -4.24
C PHE A 210 -3.38 10.40 -3.73
N ALA A 211 -2.07 10.17 -3.95
CA ALA A 211 -1.45 8.91 -3.57
C ALA A 211 -1.03 8.86 -2.09
N SER A 212 -1.04 9.97 -1.36
CA SER A 212 -0.77 10.00 0.07
C SER A 212 -1.99 10.43 0.88
N ALA A 213 -2.37 11.72 0.89
CA ALA A 213 -3.45 12.20 1.76
C ALA A 213 -4.77 11.45 1.54
N LEU A 214 -5.28 11.42 0.31
CA LEU A 214 -6.56 10.81 -0.02
C LEU A 214 -6.49 9.27 0.07
N ALA A 215 -5.44 8.67 -0.47
CA ALA A 215 -5.31 7.21 -0.51
C ALA A 215 -5.26 6.60 0.90
N TYR A 216 -4.41 7.13 1.79
CA TYR A 216 -4.33 6.62 3.16
C TYR A 216 -5.56 6.99 4.01
N LEU A 217 -6.23 8.10 3.73
CA LEU A 217 -7.53 8.40 4.35
C LEU A 217 -8.58 7.36 3.95
N ILE A 218 -8.64 6.99 2.67
CA ILE A 218 -9.52 5.92 2.17
C ILE A 218 -9.14 4.58 2.79
N GLN A 219 -7.86 4.26 2.90
CA GLN A 219 -7.38 3.05 3.58
C GLN A 219 -7.87 2.99 5.03
N VAL A 220 -7.62 4.02 5.83
CA VAL A 220 -8.04 4.08 7.24
C VAL A 220 -9.56 3.99 7.35
N TRP A 221 -10.30 4.69 6.50
CA TRP A 221 -11.77 4.62 6.48
C TRP A 221 -12.28 3.23 6.10
N ALA A 222 -11.70 2.58 5.10
CA ALA A 222 -12.09 1.26 4.65
C ALA A 222 -11.77 0.18 5.70
N GLN A 223 -10.61 0.28 6.36
CA GLN A 223 -10.18 -0.68 7.39
C GLN A 223 -10.98 -0.60 8.70
N ARG A 224 -11.88 0.38 8.84
CA ARG A 224 -12.91 0.33 9.90
C ARG A 224 -13.93 -0.81 9.69
N ARG A 225 -13.98 -1.40 8.50
CA ARG A 225 -14.97 -2.43 8.11
C ARG A 225 -14.36 -3.63 7.40
N LEU A 226 -13.18 -3.49 6.84
CA LEU A 226 -12.49 -4.53 6.08
C LEU A 226 -11.25 -4.99 6.84
N SER A 227 -10.99 -6.30 6.82
CA SER A 227 -9.78 -6.85 7.45
C SER A 227 -8.52 -6.48 6.67
N ALA A 228 -7.38 -6.45 7.38
CA ALA A 228 -6.07 -6.19 6.81
C ALA A 228 -5.75 -7.11 5.63
N ALA A 229 -6.07 -8.41 5.74
CA ALA A 229 -5.85 -9.38 4.68
C ALA A 229 -6.62 -9.04 3.39
N ARG A 230 -7.87 -8.56 3.50
CA ARG A 230 -8.66 -8.12 2.33
C ARG A 230 -8.11 -6.83 1.73
N ILE A 231 -7.69 -5.89 2.56
CA ILE A 231 -7.03 -4.67 2.09
C ILE A 231 -5.76 -5.01 1.31
N ALA A 232 -4.90 -5.86 1.86
CA ALA A 232 -3.68 -6.29 1.20
C ALA A 232 -3.96 -6.99 -0.15
N LEU A 233 -5.03 -7.79 -0.21
CA LEU A 233 -5.44 -8.44 -1.44
C LEU A 233 -5.92 -7.42 -2.49
N VAL A 234 -6.74 -6.43 -2.11
CA VAL A 234 -7.16 -5.37 -3.04
C VAL A 234 -5.97 -4.52 -3.48
N PHE A 235 -5.03 -4.25 -2.57
CA PHE A 235 -3.84 -3.49 -2.89
C PHE A 235 -2.94 -4.19 -3.93
N SER A 236 -2.98 -5.53 -4.05
CA SER A 236 -2.25 -6.22 -5.13
C SER A 236 -2.69 -5.80 -6.55
N LEU A 237 -3.84 -5.14 -6.70
CA LEU A 237 -4.24 -4.48 -7.95
C LEU A 237 -3.33 -3.33 -8.36
N GLU A 238 -2.58 -2.75 -7.44
CA GLU A 238 -1.58 -1.73 -7.75
C GLU A 238 -0.60 -2.22 -8.82
N THR A 239 -0.15 -3.48 -8.71
CA THR A 239 0.74 -4.09 -9.70
C THR A 239 0.04 -4.32 -11.04
N VAL A 240 -1.25 -4.69 -11.02
CA VAL A 240 -2.07 -4.82 -12.24
C VAL A 240 -2.20 -3.47 -12.95
N PHE A 241 -2.52 -2.41 -12.20
CA PHE A 241 -2.62 -1.06 -12.75
C PHE A 241 -1.26 -0.54 -13.23
N ALA A 242 -0.18 -0.80 -12.49
CA ALA A 242 1.18 -0.45 -12.94
C ALA A 242 1.51 -1.11 -14.28
N GLY A 243 1.17 -2.39 -14.46
CA GLY A 243 1.31 -3.10 -15.75
C GLY A 243 0.45 -2.50 -16.85
N LEU A 244 -0.82 -2.19 -16.58
CA LEU A 244 -1.75 -1.58 -17.55
C LEU A 244 -1.28 -0.18 -18.00
N PHE A 245 -0.89 0.65 -17.05
CA PHE A 245 -0.41 2.00 -17.36
C PHE A 245 0.98 1.98 -18.01
N GLY A 246 1.86 1.06 -17.64
CA GLY A 246 3.11 0.83 -18.35
C GLY A 246 2.88 0.47 -19.82
N TYR A 247 1.92 -0.41 -20.10
CA TYR A 247 1.52 -0.74 -21.47
C TYR A 247 0.97 0.47 -22.25
N TRP A 248 0.09 1.28 -21.65
CA TRP A 248 -0.55 2.39 -22.34
C TRP A 248 0.31 3.66 -22.43
N LEU A 249 1.08 3.98 -21.41
CA LEU A 249 1.81 5.25 -21.29
C LEU A 249 3.29 5.13 -21.61
N SER A 250 3.91 3.98 -21.30
CA SER A 250 5.36 3.78 -21.48
C SER A 250 5.70 2.87 -22.66
N GLY A 251 4.69 2.32 -23.37
CA GLY A 251 4.89 1.44 -24.51
C GLY A 251 5.38 0.03 -24.11
N ASP A 252 5.31 -0.33 -22.84
CA ASP A 252 5.67 -1.67 -22.36
C ASP A 252 4.76 -2.72 -23.02
N ARG A 253 5.33 -3.88 -23.37
CA ARG A 253 4.53 -4.97 -23.95
C ARG A 253 4.26 -6.03 -22.90
N LEU A 254 3.02 -6.06 -22.40
CA LEU A 254 2.55 -7.19 -21.60
C LEU A 254 2.34 -8.40 -22.52
N GLY A 255 3.20 -9.43 -22.36
CA GLY A 255 2.97 -10.70 -23.02
C GLY A 255 1.70 -11.41 -22.49
N TRP A 256 1.31 -12.52 -23.12
CA TRP A 256 0.15 -13.31 -22.72
C TRP A 256 0.21 -13.77 -21.24
N LEU A 257 1.42 -14.03 -20.72
CA LEU A 257 1.63 -14.34 -19.30
C LEU A 257 1.26 -13.16 -18.39
N GLY A 258 1.61 -11.93 -18.76
CA GLY A 258 1.26 -10.73 -18.00
C GLY A 258 -0.26 -10.51 -17.94
N TRP A 259 -0.96 -10.65 -19.06
CA TRP A 259 -2.43 -10.59 -19.09
C TRP A 259 -3.08 -11.70 -18.28
N GLY A 260 -2.53 -12.93 -18.36
CA GLY A 260 -2.94 -14.04 -17.52
C GLY A 260 -2.75 -13.76 -16.04
N GLY A 261 -1.62 -13.16 -15.67
CA GLY A 261 -1.31 -12.73 -14.30
C GLY A 261 -2.33 -11.73 -13.76
N CYS A 262 -2.68 -10.70 -14.54
CA CYS A 262 -3.75 -9.77 -14.17
C CYS A 262 -5.08 -10.47 -13.89
N ALA A 263 -5.48 -11.39 -14.78
CA ALA A 263 -6.72 -12.15 -14.60
C ALA A 263 -6.71 -13.02 -13.35
N VAL A 264 -5.57 -13.66 -13.04
CA VAL A 264 -5.39 -14.50 -11.84
C VAL A 264 -5.44 -13.67 -10.56
N ILE A 265 -4.84 -12.47 -10.52
CA ILE A 265 -4.94 -11.54 -9.37
C ILE A 265 -6.41 -11.16 -9.14
N LEU A 266 -7.12 -10.75 -10.20
CA LEU A 266 -8.54 -10.40 -10.12
C LEU A 266 -9.40 -11.57 -9.60
N ALA A 267 -9.15 -12.79 -10.10
CA ALA A 267 -9.81 -14.01 -9.61
C ALA A 267 -9.54 -14.23 -8.12
N GLY A 268 -8.32 -14.01 -7.65
CA GLY A 268 -7.96 -14.10 -6.23
C GLY A 268 -8.77 -13.16 -5.34
N ILE A 269 -8.96 -11.91 -5.78
CA ILE A 269 -9.77 -10.92 -5.05
C ILE A 269 -11.24 -11.35 -4.98
N VAL A 270 -11.80 -11.84 -6.10
CA VAL A 270 -13.18 -12.31 -6.14
C VAL A 270 -13.39 -13.53 -5.23
N VAL A 271 -12.45 -14.48 -5.24
CA VAL A 271 -12.53 -15.70 -4.38
C VAL A 271 -12.49 -15.33 -2.89
N ALA A 272 -11.72 -14.33 -2.50
CA ALA A 272 -11.64 -13.89 -1.11
C ALA A 272 -12.83 -13.03 -0.65
N GLU A 273 -13.72 -12.62 -1.57
CA GLU A 273 -14.91 -11.83 -1.21
C GLU A 273 -15.98 -12.73 -0.59
N PRO A 274 -16.59 -12.37 0.59
CA PRO A 274 -17.52 -13.24 1.30
C PRO A 274 -18.76 -13.64 0.50
N SER A 275 -19.26 -12.75 -0.36
CA SER A 275 -20.42 -13.02 -1.23
C SER A 275 -20.11 -14.11 -2.26
N ALA A 276 -18.94 -14.04 -2.88
CA ALA A 276 -18.46 -15.04 -3.83
C ALA A 276 -18.11 -16.36 -3.10
N ALA A 277 -17.44 -16.26 -1.95
CA ALA A 277 -17.13 -17.42 -1.11
C ALA A 277 -18.40 -18.15 -0.65
N ALA A 278 -19.46 -17.44 -0.29
CA ALA A 278 -20.76 -18.07 0.06
C ALA A 278 -21.38 -18.80 -1.12
N THR A 279 -21.25 -18.24 -2.33
CA THR A 279 -21.74 -18.89 -3.56
C THR A 279 -20.92 -20.12 -3.90
N LEU A 280 -19.58 -20.03 -3.83
CA LEU A 280 -18.68 -21.17 -4.05
C LEU A 280 -18.93 -22.31 -3.05
N ARG A 281 -19.12 -22.00 -1.76
CA ARG A 281 -19.46 -22.99 -0.73
C ARG A 281 -20.77 -23.72 -1.03
N ARG A 282 -21.78 -23.01 -1.54
CA ARG A 282 -23.05 -23.60 -1.96
C ARG A 282 -22.87 -24.56 -3.16
N LEU A 283 -22.06 -24.15 -4.14
CA LEU A 283 -21.79 -24.94 -5.34
C LEU A 283 -20.97 -26.19 -5.04
N VAL A 284 -20.03 -26.13 -4.11
CA VAL A 284 -19.17 -27.29 -3.72
C VAL A 284 -19.80 -28.14 -2.64
N GLY A 285 -21.00 -27.79 -2.13
CA GLY A 285 -21.72 -28.57 -1.11
C GLY A 285 -21.01 -28.61 0.26
N TRP A 286 -20.02 -27.75 0.49
CA TRP A 286 -19.26 -27.72 1.72
C TRP A 286 -20.05 -27.07 2.86
N ARG A 287 -20.47 -27.88 3.82
CA ARG A 287 -21.08 -27.43 5.09
C ARG A 287 -19.98 -27.26 6.13
N PRO A 288 -19.80 -26.08 6.73
CA PRO A 288 -18.89 -25.97 7.86
C PRO A 288 -19.39 -26.87 8.97
N THR A 289 -18.56 -27.78 9.45
CA THR A 289 -18.80 -28.50 10.70
C THR A 289 -18.79 -27.45 11.81
N LEU A 290 -19.98 -27.16 12.34
CA LEU A 290 -20.10 -26.39 13.58
C LEU A 290 -19.33 -27.19 14.65
N LEU A 291 -18.21 -26.66 15.12
CA LEU A 291 -17.58 -27.17 16.34
C LEU A 291 -18.60 -26.93 17.46
N PRO A 292 -18.86 -27.95 18.33
CA PRO A 292 -19.72 -27.73 19.48
C PRO A 292 -19.17 -26.57 20.31
N SER A 293 -20.05 -25.70 20.71
CA SER A 293 -19.80 -24.68 21.72
C SER A 293 -19.63 -25.39 23.06
N ASP A 294 -18.39 -25.51 23.51
CA ASP A 294 -18.06 -25.71 24.93
C ASP A 294 -17.77 -24.36 25.59
#